data_19c053c56ad0a7c4e1fe0bbf85027b54
#
_entry.id   19c053c56ad0a7c4e1fe0bbf85027b54
#
_cell.length_a   1.000
_cell.length_b   1.000
_cell.length_c   1.000
_cell.angle_alpha   90.00
_cell.angle_beta   90.00
_cell.angle_gamma   90.00
#
_symmetry.space_group_name_H-M   'P 1'
#
loop_
_entity.id
_entity.type
_entity.pdbx_description
1 polymer ?
#
loop_
_entity_poly.entity_id
_entity_poly.type
_entity_poly.pdbx_seq_one_letter_code
_entity_poly.pdbx_strand_id
1 'polypeptide(L)'
;MRLPCEAEVLETIMGKKERNCKKTEAIGKPKQEMKWLTAASKEIIECIKDAMNSLDMEEVEELIDILLKAKNRKIFIVGMGRSGFVARAFALRLMNLGFNVYFLGETITPAAEKGDRLIAISGTGTTKMILTASSAAKDIGAKVIAMTSFPESPLGQLADLIVTIRGRTKAAKPVEEDYLARQLRGERAPLTPLGSIFENNTMVFLDSLIVELMHRMGRTEADLKRRHATIE
;
A
#
# COMPACT_ATOMS: atom_id res chain seq x y z
N MET A 1 13.07 -27.77 -15.55
CA MET A 1 12.42 -27.83 -14.23
C MET A 1 11.07 -27.15 -14.41
N ARG A 2 9.97 -27.92 -14.40
CA ARG A 2 8.62 -27.36 -14.66
C ARG A 2 8.17 -26.57 -13.42
N LEU A 3 7.67 -25.35 -13.63
CA LEU A 3 6.98 -24.58 -12.60
C LEU A 3 5.70 -25.33 -12.19
N PRO A 4 5.34 -25.39 -10.90
CA PRO A 4 4.11 -26.01 -10.45
C PRO A 4 2.89 -25.29 -11.03
N CYS A 5 1.83 -26.04 -11.33
CA CYS A 5 0.57 -25.55 -11.85
C CYS A 5 -0.12 -24.65 -10.78
N GLU A 6 -0.82 -23.60 -11.22
CA GLU A 6 -1.53 -22.65 -10.33
C GLU A 6 -2.44 -23.34 -9.30
N ALA A 7 -3.07 -24.44 -9.65
CA ALA A 7 -3.89 -25.26 -8.76
C ALA A 7 -3.08 -25.88 -7.61
N GLU A 8 -1.86 -26.33 -7.85
CA GLU A 8 -0.99 -26.94 -6.82
C GLU A 8 -0.49 -25.90 -5.82
N VAL A 9 -0.26 -24.67 -6.27
CA VAL A 9 0.15 -23.56 -5.38
C VAL A 9 -1.00 -23.16 -4.46
N LEU A 10 -2.22 -23.05 -4.99
CA LEU A 10 -3.41 -22.71 -4.22
C LEU A 10 -3.79 -23.81 -3.21
N GLU A 11 -3.71 -25.08 -3.57
CA GLU A 11 -3.93 -26.20 -2.62
C GLU A 11 -2.86 -26.24 -1.53
N THR A 12 -1.61 -25.90 -1.84
CA THR A 12 -0.53 -25.85 -0.84
C THR A 12 -0.73 -24.73 0.17
N ILE A 13 -1.26 -23.60 -0.26
CA ILE A 13 -1.57 -22.44 0.62
C ILE A 13 -2.83 -22.71 1.46
N MET A 14 -3.85 -23.33 0.87
CA MET A 14 -5.12 -23.60 1.56
C MET A 14 -5.09 -24.87 2.42
N GLY A 15 -4.34 -25.89 2.05
CA GLY A 15 -4.25 -27.18 2.76
C GLY A 15 -3.37 -27.21 4.00
N LYS A 16 -2.58 -26.16 4.28
CA LYS A 16 -1.71 -26.07 5.46
C LYS A 16 -2.35 -25.40 6.69
N LYS A 17 -3.64 -25.16 6.68
CA LYS A 17 -4.33 -24.36 7.73
C LYS A 17 -4.57 -25.11 9.04
N GLU A 18 -4.21 -26.40 9.18
CA GLU A 18 -4.54 -27.18 10.39
C GLU A 18 -3.38 -27.86 11.12
N ARG A 19 -2.13 -27.54 10.86
CA ARG A 19 -1.04 -28.20 11.60
C ARG A 19 -0.03 -27.20 12.15
N ASN A 20 -0.01 -27.16 13.48
CA ASN A 20 1.02 -26.60 14.38
C ASN A 20 0.81 -25.19 14.94
N CYS A 21 -0.19 -25.07 15.82
CA CYS A 21 0.01 -24.24 17.00
C CYS A 21 0.17 -25.19 18.22
N LYS A 22 1.35 -25.78 18.41
CA LYS A 22 1.67 -26.45 19.66
C LYS A 22 1.80 -25.41 20.76
N LYS A 23 0.89 -25.47 21.74
CA LYS A 23 0.95 -24.74 23.00
C LYS A 23 2.29 -24.99 23.68
N THR A 24 3.11 -23.98 23.78
CA THR A 24 4.19 -23.94 24.78
C THR A 24 3.55 -23.45 26.07
N GLU A 25 3.34 -24.33 27.02
CA GLU A 25 2.98 -23.99 28.40
C GLU A 25 4.18 -23.30 29.04
N ALA A 26 4.12 -21.98 29.15
CA ALA A 26 5.04 -21.21 30.01
C ALA A 26 4.32 -20.87 31.29
N ILE A 27 4.79 -21.49 32.39
CA ILE A 27 4.46 -21.16 33.80
C ILE A 27 4.91 -19.70 34.03
N GLY A 28 3.98 -18.80 34.35
CA GLY A 28 4.36 -17.46 34.78
C GLY A 28 3.20 -16.50 34.89
N LYS A 29 2.99 -15.96 36.09
CA LYS A 29 2.18 -14.79 36.52
C LYS A 29 0.96 -14.42 35.66
N PRO A 30 -0.20 -14.07 36.19
CA PRO A 30 -1.36 -13.69 35.40
C PRO A 30 -0.94 -12.54 34.48
N LYS A 31 -0.89 -12.81 33.17
CA LYS A 31 -0.64 -11.79 32.15
C LYS A 31 -1.76 -10.77 32.30
N GLN A 32 -1.41 -9.54 32.66
CA GLN A 32 -2.30 -8.41 32.57
C GLN A 32 -2.87 -8.43 31.15
N GLU A 33 -4.18 -8.63 31.01
CA GLU A 33 -4.83 -8.72 29.70
C GLU A 33 -4.57 -7.41 28.95
N MET A 34 -3.76 -7.48 27.90
CA MET A 34 -3.51 -6.33 26.99
C MET A 34 -4.74 -6.10 26.10
N LYS A 35 -5.88 -5.84 26.75
CA LYS A 35 -7.20 -5.73 26.13
C LYS A 35 -7.23 -4.76 24.96
N TRP A 36 -6.60 -3.58 25.10
CA TRP A 36 -6.54 -2.57 24.05
C TRP A 36 -5.67 -3.00 22.86
N LEU A 37 -4.53 -3.64 23.12
CA LEU A 37 -3.67 -4.16 22.06
C LEU A 37 -4.42 -5.21 21.22
N THR A 38 -5.06 -6.15 21.90
CA THR A 38 -5.82 -7.22 21.22
C THR A 38 -7.02 -6.68 20.44
N ALA A 39 -7.72 -5.69 20.99
CA ALA A 39 -8.85 -5.08 20.30
C ALA A 39 -8.40 -4.27 19.09
N ALA A 40 -7.35 -3.45 19.21
CA ALA A 40 -6.81 -2.65 18.12
C ALA A 40 -6.23 -3.52 16.99
N SER A 41 -5.50 -4.61 17.33
CA SER A 41 -4.97 -5.51 16.30
C SER A 41 -6.09 -6.21 15.51
N LYS A 42 -7.18 -6.61 16.16
CA LYS A 42 -8.35 -7.17 15.48
C LYS A 42 -8.99 -6.15 14.53
N GLU A 43 -9.22 -4.92 15.01
CA GLU A 43 -9.76 -3.83 14.19
C GLU A 43 -8.89 -3.59 12.95
N ILE A 44 -7.57 -3.51 13.12
CA ILE A 44 -6.64 -3.29 11.99
C ILE A 44 -6.74 -4.44 10.97
N ILE A 45 -6.74 -5.69 11.42
CA ILE A 45 -6.81 -6.86 10.53
C ILE A 45 -8.15 -6.88 9.76
N GLU A 46 -9.26 -6.59 10.42
CA GLU A 46 -10.57 -6.50 9.78
C GLU A 46 -10.61 -5.39 8.73
N CYS A 47 -10.11 -4.19 9.08
CA CYS A 47 -10.03 -3.07 8.13
C CYS A 47 -9.16 -3.39 6.90
N ILE A 48 -8.04 -4.10 7.08
CA ILE A 48 -7.19 -4.55 5.96
C ILE A 48 -7.97 -5.50 5.07
N LYS A 49 -8.63 -6.50 5.64
CA LYS A 49 -9.43 -7.47 4.88
C LYS A 49 -10.53 -6.78 4.07
N ASP A 50 -11.26 -5.85 4.68
CA ASP A 50 -12.34 -5.11 4.01
C ASP A 50 -11.79 -4.22 2.90
N ALA A 51 -10.65 -3.57 3.12
CA ALA A 51 -10.00 -2.74 2.10
C ALA A 51 -9.55 -3.57 0.90
N MET A 52 -8.91 -4.72 1.14
CA MET A 52 -8.46 -5.61 0.04
C MET A 52 -9.64 -6.18 -0.76
N ASN A 53 -10.75 -6.52 -0.10
CA ASN A 53 -11.97 -6.99 -0.77
C ASN A 53 -12.71 -5.89 -1.55
N SER A 54 -12.43 -4.63 -1.27
CA SER A 54 -13.08 -3.47 -1.89
C SER A 54 -12.24 -2.79 -2.98
N LEU A 55 -11.09 -3.35 -3.33
CA LEU A 55 -10.26 -2.84 -4.41
C LEU A 55 -10.99 -2.98 -5.75
N ASP A 56 -10.90 -1.93 -6.56
CA ASP A 56 -11.31 -2.00 -7.95
C ASP A 56 -10.21 -2.71 -8.75
N MET A 57 -10.53 -3.89 -9.25
CA MET A 57 -9.55 -4.71 -9.96
C MET A 57 -9.21 -4.15 -11.35
N GLU A 58 -10.03 -3.28 -11.93
CA GLU A 58 -9.72 -2.58 -13.18
C GLU A 58 -8.68 -1.49 -12.93
N GLU A 59 -8.81 -0.71 -11.84
CA GLU A 59 -7.77 0.25 -11.41
C GLU A 59 -6.43 -0.45 -11.11
N VAL A 60 -6.48 -1.62 -10.47
CA VAL A 60 -5.27 -2.41 -10.15
C VAL A 60 -4.62 -2.95 -11.42
N GLU A 61 -5.39 -3.46 -12.37
CA GLU A 61 -4.88 -4.00 -13.62
C GLU A 61 -4.23 -2.88 -14.47
N GLU A 62 -4.86 -1.71 -14.54
CA GLU A 62 -4.27 -0.55 -15.23
C GLU A 62 -2.95 -0.11 -14.55
N LEU A 63 -2.88 -0.12 -13.22
CA LEU A 63 -1.64 0.17 -12.49
C LEU A 63 -0.53 -0.81 -12.87
N ILE A 64 -0.82 -2.11 -12.88
CA ILE A 64 0.14 -3.14 -13.26
C ILE A 64 0.65 -2.91 -14.68
N ASP A 65 -0.24 -2.64 -15.60
CA ASP A 65 0.06 -2.34 -17.00
C ASP A 65 0.98 -1.12 -17.14
N ILE A 66 0.70 -0.05 -16.40
CA ILE A 66 1.52 1.16 -16.38
C ILE A 66 2.93 0.85 -15.85
N LEU A 67 3.04 0.04 -14.79
CA LEU A 67 4.32 -0.35 -14.22
C LEU A 67 5.12 -1.23 -15.18
N LEU A 68 4.53 -2.26 -15.76
CA LEU A 68 5.20 -3.15 -16.72
C LEU A 68 5.72 -2.37 -17.95
N LYS A 69 4.94 -1.39 -18.43
CA LYS A 69 5.33 -0.49 -19.54
C LYS A 69 6.39 0.54 -19.12
N ALA A 70 6.65 0.72 -17.85
CA ALA A 70 7.64 1.68 -17.31
C ALA A 70 9.07 1.11 -17.22
N LYS A 71 9.35 -0.09 -17.71
CA LYS A 71 10.64 -0.77 -17.55
C LYS A 71 11.88 0.07 -17.94
N ASN A 72 11.73 0.95 -18.95
CA ASN A 72 12.80 1.83 -19.42
C ASN A 72 12.53 3.31 -19.09
N ARG A 73 11.64 3.59 -18.15
CA ARG A 73 11.26 4.92 -17.70
C ARG A 73 11.54 5.07 -16.22
N LYS A 74 11.66 6.31 -15.78
CA LYS A 74 11.80 6.61 -14.35
C LYS A 74 10.43 6.53 -13.67
N ILE A 75 10.40 5.93 -12.50
CA ILE A 75 9.24 5.91 -11.61
C ILE A 75 9.60 6.74 -10.39
N PHE A 76 8.94 7.87 -10.25
CA PHE A 76 9.06 8.69 -9.04
C PHE A 76 7.95 8.31 -8.08
N ILE A 77 8.29 8.21 -6.80
CA ILE A 77 7.31 7.92 -5.75
C ILE A 77 7.37 9.03 -4.73
N VAL A 78 6.19 9.50 -4.27
CA VAL A 78 6.08 10.55 -3.26
C VAL A 78 5.02 10.21 -2.23
N GLY A 79 5.33 10.50 -0.98
CA GLY A 79 4.43 10.42 0.16
C GLY A 79 4.97 11.26 1.30
N MET A 80 4.09 11.75 2.18
CA MET A 80 4.49 12.56 3.33
C MET A 80 4.15 11.87 4.65
N GLY A 81 4.98 12.13 5.67
CA GLY A 81 4.78 11.52 6.99
C GLY A 81 4.80 10.00 6.92
N ARG A 82 3.83 9.33 7.54
CA ARG A 82 3.70 7.85 7.54
C ARG A 82 3.51 7.29 6.13
N SER A 83 2.71 7.94 5.28
CA SER A 83 2.58 7.56 3.88
C SER A 83 3.91 7.64 3.12
N GLY A 84 4.84 8.51 3.54
CA GLY A 84 6.21 8.55 3.02
C GLY A 84 7.03 7.30 3.36
N PHE A 85 6.83 6.69 4.53
CA PHE A 85 7.47 5.40 4.85
C PHE A 85 6.91 4.27 4.00
N VAL A 86 5.59 4.22 3.80
CA VAL A 86 4.95 3.27 2.87
C VAL A 86 5.50 3.43 1.45
N ALA A 87 5.60 4.66 0.97
CA ALA A 87 6.14 5.00 -0.34
C ALA A 87 7.60 4.54 -0.51
N ARG A 88 8.45 4.73 0.52
CA ARG A 88 9.84 4.25 0.50
C ARG A 88 9.95 2.73 0.51
N ALA A 89 9.12 2.06 1.30
CA ALA A 89 9.07 0.59 1.31
C ALA A 89 8.72 0.03 -0.08
N PHE A 90 7.73 0.63 -0.74
CA PHE A 90 7.35 0.26 -2.10
C PHE A 90 8.44 0.57 -3.13
N ALA A 91 9.09 1.75 -3.03
CA ALA A 91 10.21 2.13 -3.90
C ALA A 91 11.34 1.10 -3.84
N LEU A 92 11.71 0.64 -2.63
CA LEU A 92 12.70 -0.40 -2.42
C LEU A 92 12.31 -1.72 -3.12
N ARG A 93 11.07 -2.16 -2.99
CA ARG A 93 10.58 -3.39 -3.63
C ARG A 93 10.60 -3.29 -5.16
N LEU A 94 10.16 -2.18 -5.73
CA LEU A 94 10.21 -1.95 -7.18
C LEU A 94 11.67 -1.91 -7.69
N MET A 95 12.58 -1.28 -6.96
CA MET A 95 14.01 -1.27 -7.29
C MET A 95 14.57 -2.70 -7.28
N ASN A 96 14.22 -3.52 -6.30
CA ASN A 96 14.63 -4.92 -6.24
C ASN A 96 14.05 -5.75 -7.42
N LEU A 97 12.87 -5.41 -7.93
CA LEU A 97 12.33 -5.99 -9.17
C LEU A 97 13.06 -5.53 -10.44
N GLY A 98 13.84 -4.45 -10.35
CA GLY A 98 14.66 -3.92 -11.44
C GLY A 98 14.08 -2.73 -12.16
N PHE A 99 13.08 -2.08 -11.58
CA PHE A 99 12.60 -0.79 -12.07
C PHE A 99 13.57 0.34 -11.72
N ASN A 100 13.55 1.40 -12.52
CA ASN A 100 14.32 2.61 -12.29
C ASN A 100 13.50 3.56 -11.41
N VAL A 101 13.68 3.48 -10.09
CA VAL A 101 12.80 4.11 -9.09
C VAL A 101 13.53 5.16 -8.28
N TYR A 102 12.87 6.27 -8.01
CA TYR A 102 13.35 7.37 -7.20
C TYR A 102 12.27 7.83 -6.22
N PHE A 103 12.66 8.05 -4.96
CA PHE A 103 11.78 8.69 -3.99
C PHE A 103 12.00 10.22 -4.04
N LEU A 104 10.93 10.99 -4.26
CA LEU A 104 11.03 12.46 -4.29
C LEU A 104 11.40 13.02 -2.93
N GLY A 105 12.42 13.87 -2.92
CA GLY A 105 13.00 14.46 -1.72
C GLY A 105 14.32 13.83 -1.28
N GLU A 106 14.78 12.77 -1.96
CA GLU A 106 16.14 12.26 -1.79
C GLU A 106 17.15 13.07 -2.61
N THR A 107 18.39 13.16 -2.12
CA THR A 107 19.44 14.00 -2.71
C THR A 107 19.81 13.58 -4.14
N ILE A 108 19.65 12.30 -4.47
CA ILE A 108 20.02 11.74 -5.78
C ILE A 108 18.82 11.59 -6.73
N THR A 109 17.81 12.43 -6.59
CA THR A 109 16.64 12.42 -7.48
C THR A 109 16.97 13.11 -8.82
N PRO A 110 16.91 12.40 -9.97
CA PRO A 110 17.16 13.01 -11.28
C PRO A 110 15.96 13.84 -11.74
N ALA A 111 16.15 14.63 -12.81
CA ALA A 111 15.05 15.33 -13.46
C ALA A 111 14.05 14.33 -14.06
N ALA A 112 12.75 14.65 -13.94
CA ALA A 112 11.69 13.91 -14.60
C ALA A 112 11.57 14.32 -16.07
N GLU A 113 11.13 13.40 -16.91
CA GLU A 113 10.96 13.59 -18.35
C GLU A 113 9.56 13.17 -18.79
N LYS A 114 9.16 13.63 -19.98
CA LYS A 114 7.91 13.20 -20.60
C LYS A 114 7.84 11.67 -20.71
N GLY A 115 6.74 11.11 -20.24
CA GLY A 115 6.52 9.67 -20.26
C GLY A 115 7.08 8.93 -19.05
N ASP A 116 7.69 9.59 -18.07
CA ASP A 116 7.98 9.02 -16.75
C ASP A 116 6.69 8.82 -15.94
N ARG A 117 6.79 8.26 -14.76
CA ARG A 117 5.65 7.97 -13.86
C ARG A 117 5.87 8.67 -12.52
N LEU A 118 4.80 9.25 -11.98
CA LEU A 118 4.75 9.69 -10.59
C LEU A 118 3.68 8.91 -9.85
N ILE A 119 4.06 8.18 -8.81
CA ILE A 119 3.14 7.52 -7.88
C ILE A 119 3.04 8.37 -6.62
N ALA A 120 1.87 8.95 -6.39
CA ALA A 120 1.59 9.87 -5.30
C ALA A 120 0.69 9.20 -4.25
N ILE A 121 1.23 8.97 -3.04
CA ILE A 121 0.53 8.30 -1.93
C ILE A 121 0.07 9.34 -0.91
N SER A 122 -1.24 9.59 -0.86
CA SER A 122 -1.83 10.55 0.07
C SER A 122 -3.25 10.15 0.45
N GLY A 123 -3.44 9.68 1.68
CA GLY A 123 -4.75 9.23 2.14
C GLY A 123 -5.85 10.30 2.03
N THR A 124 -5.54 11.57 2.27
CA THR A 124 -6.49 12.68 2.14
C THR A 124 -6.57 13.27 0.72
N GLY A 125 -5.53 13.05 -0.09
CA GLY A 125 -5.40 13.68 -1.40
C GLY A 125 -5.28 15.21 -1.40
N THR A 126 -5.02 15.83 -0.22
CA THR A 126 -4.96 17.29 -0.06
C THR A 126 -3.59 17.82 0.40
N THR A 127 -2.59 16.95 0.50
CA THR A 127 -1.26 17.30 0.99
C THR A 127 -0.55 18.22 -0.02
N LYS A 128 -0.33 19.47 0.34
CA LYS A 128 0.19 20.54 -0.55
C LYS A 128 1.44 20.13 -1.33
N MET A 129 2.43 19.54 -0.64
CA MET A 129 3.68 19.12 -1.29
C MET A 129 3.46 18.04 -2.36
N ILE A 130 2.54 17.12 -2.11
CA ILE A 130 2.17 16.07 -3.07
C ILE A 130 1.44 16.67 -4.26
N LEU A 131 0.52 17.62 -4.03
CA LEU A 131 -0.19 18.33 -5.10
C LEU A 131 0.80 19.12 -5.98
N THR A 132 1.76 19.84 -5.39
CA THR A 132 2.79 20.55 -6.14
C THR A 132 3.63 19.62 -6.99
N ALA A 133 4.07 18.48 -6.44
CA ALA A 133 4.83 17.49 -7.19
C ALA A 133 4.00 16.87 -8.33
N SER A 134 2.72 16.59 -8.09
CA SER A 134 1.81 16.02 -9.08
C SER A 134 1.52 17.01 -10.22
N SER A 135 1.30 18.28 -9.90
CA SER A 135 1.12 19.32 -10.93
C SER A 135 2.38 19.46 -11.80
N ALA A 136 3.55 19.57 -11.19
CA ALA A 136 4.81 19.65 -11.92
C ALA A 136 5.05 18.42 -12.80
N ALA A 137 4.72 17.22 -12.34
CA ALA A 137 4.82 16.00 -13.14
C ALA A 137 3.89 16.04 -14.37
N LYS A 138 2.67 16.52 -14.21
CA LYS A 138 1.72 16.73 -15.35
C LYS A 138 2.27 17.74 -16.36
N ASP A 139 2.81 18.86 -15.89
CA ASP A 139 3.36 19.91 -16.77
C ASP A 139 4.54 19.38 -17.62
N ILE A 140 5.33 18.47 -17.05
CA ILE A 140 6.43 17.79 -17.77
C ILE A 140 5.91 16.73 -18.75
N GLY A 141 4.67 16.25 -18.58
CA GLY A 141 4.08 15.16 -19.35
C GLY A 141 4.41 13.77 -18.78
N ALA A 142 4.71 13.66 -17.50
CA ALA A 142 4.75 12.40 -16.78
C ALA A 142 3.33 11.94 -16.41
N LYS A 143 3.10 10.63 -16.37
CA LYS A 143 1.81 10.05 -15.95
C LYS A 143 1.71 10.05 -14.43
N VAL A 144 0.65 10.64 -13.87
CA VAL A 144 0.41 10.72 -12.42
C VAL A 144 -0.55 9.63 -11.98
N ILE A 145 -0.13 8.81 -11.03
CA ILE A 145 -0.92 7.75 -10.38
C ILE A 145 -1.16 8.18 -8.93
N ALA A 146 -2.42 8.33 -8.55
CA ALA A 146 -2.81 8.66 -7.18
C ALA A 146 -3.23 7.41 -6.41
N MET A 147 -2.72 7.26 -5.19
CA MET A 147 -3.24 6.30 -4.20
C MET A 147 -3.86 7.10 -3.05
N THR A 148 -5.18 7.07 -2.94
CA THR A 148 -5.93 7.92 -2.00
C THR A 148 -7.19 7.23 -1.51
N SER A 149 -7.74 7.68 -0.37
CA SER A 149 -9.08 7.27 0.08
C SER A 149 -10.21 8.14 -0.49
N PHE A 150 -9.85 9.25 -1.17
CA PHE A 150 -10.81 10.22 -1.70
C PHE A 150 -10.52 10.49 -3.20
N PRO A 151 -11.16 9.73 -4.10
CA PRO A 151 -11.01 9.93 -5.55
C PRO A 151 -11.29 11.36 -6.01
N GLU A 152 -12.28 12.01 -5.39
CA GLU A 152 -12.72 13.39 -5.68
C GLU A 152 -11.78 14.47 -5.11
N SER A 153 -10.70 14.07 -4.43
CA SER A 153 -9.74 15.01 -3.86
C SER A 153 -8.96 15.77 -4.93
N PRO A 154 -8.31 16.91 -4.58
CA PRO A 154 -7.44 17.64 -5.51
C PRO A 154 -6.35 16.74 -6.15
N LEU A 155 -5.82 15.74 -5.43
CA LEU A 155 -4.89 14.78 -6.00
C LEU A 155 -5.56 13.87 -7.03
N GLY A 156 -6.77 13.38 -6.74
CA GLY A 156 -7.54 12.58 -7.70
C GLY A 156 -7.83 13.34 -8.99
N GLN A 157 -8.16 14.63 -8.90
CA GLN A 157 -8.38 15.48 -10.09
C GLN A 157 -7.13 15.70 -10.94
N LEU A 158 -5.94 15.64 -10.35
CA LEU A 158 -4.66 15.73 -11.07
C LEU A 158 -4.24 14.39 -11.67
N ALA A 159 -4.73 13.27 -11.18
CA ALA A 159 -4.25 11.95 -11.54
C ALA A 159 -4.74 11.50 -12.92
N ASP A 160 -3.91 10.71 -13.60
CA ASP A 160 -4.27 9.98 -14.83
C ASP A 160 -4.83 8.60 -14.52
N LEU A 161 -4.47 8.06 -13.34
CA LEU A 161 -5.05 6.86 -12.74
C LEU A 161 -5.19 7.09 -11.24
N ILE A 162 -6.34 6.68 -10.70
CA ILE A 162 -6.60 6.68 -9.27
C ILE A 162 -6.69 5.22 -8.83
N VAL A 163 -5.95 4.86 -7.78
CA VAL A 163 -6.13 3.59 -7.07
C VAL A 163 -6.74 3.92 -5.71
N THR A 164 -7.98 3.54 -5.54
CA THR A 164 -8.76 3.88 -4.35
C THR A 164 -8.45 2.91 -3.22
N ILE A 165 -7.74 3.37 -2.20
CA ILE A 165 -7.44 2.58 -1.00
C ILE A 165 -8.30 3.08 0.17
N ARG A 166 -9.29 2.28 0.56
CA ARG A 166 -10.13 2.64 1.70
C ARG A 166 -9.32 2.72 2.98
N GLY A 167 -9.56 3.78 3.77
CA GLY A 167 -8.90 3.95 5.06
C GLY A 167 -9.39 5.18 5.79
N ARG A 168 -9.29 5.15 7.12
CA ARG A 168 -9.59 6.31 7.94
C ARG A 168 -8.44 7.30 7.87
N THR A 169 -8.71 8.50 7.38
CA THR A 169 -7.73 9.57 7.24
C THR A 169 -8.10 10.80 8.06
N LYS A 170 -7.20 11.78 8.12
CA LYS A 170 -7.45 13.07 8.81
C LYS A 170 -8.61 13.87 8.21
N ALA A 171 -9.04 13.58 6.99
CA ALA A 171 -10.19 14.21 6.35
C ALA A 171 -11.52 13.53 6.72
N ALA A 172 -11.47 12.40 7.44
CA ALA A 172 -12.69 11.80 7.99
C ALA A 172 -13.32 12.81 8.97
N LYS A 173 -14.65 13.02 8.83
CA LYS A 173 -15.40 13.92 9.72
C LYS A 173 -15.11 13.57 11.19
N PRO A 174 -15.06 14.59 12.09
CA PRO A 174 -14.92 14.33 13.52
C PRO A 174 -15.96 13.33 14.01
N VAL A 175 -15.56 12.44 14.90
CA VAL A 175 -16.42 11.40 15.48
C VAL A 175 -17.65 12.00 16.18
N GLU A 176 -17.56 13.27 16.59
CA GLU A 176 -18.60 13.99 17.34
C GLU A 176 -19.87 14.32 16.51
N GLU A 177 -19.73 14.59 15.21
CA GLU A 177 -20.88 14.94 14.37
C GLU A 177 -21.83 13.75 14.08
N ASP A 178 -21.42 12.51 14.35
CA ASP A 178 -22.19 11.30 14.00
C ASP A 178 -22.35 10.34 15.19
N TYR A 179 -22.10 10.79 16.42
CA TYR A 179 -22.09 9.95 17.62
C TYR A 179 -23.44 9.25 17.85
N LEU A 180 -24.55 9.99 17.76
CA LEU A 180 -25.91 9.44 17.94
C LEU A 180 -26.29 8.48 16.82
N ALA A 181 -25.95 8.81 15.57
CA ALA A 181 -26.22 7.95 14.43
C ALA A 181 -25.40 6.66 14.51
N ARG A 182 -24.15 6.72 14.98
CA ARG A 182 -23.30 5.55 15.22
C ARG A 182 -23.79 4.68 16.35
N GLN A 183 -24.23 5.29 17.47
CA GLN A 183 -24.82 4.54 18.57
C GLN A 183 -26.08 3.78 18.13
N LEU A 184 -26.94 4.39 17.34
CA LEU A 184 -28.12 3.76 16.80
C LEU A 184 -27.80 2.60 15.83
N ARG A 185 -26.67 2.68 15.12
CA ARG A 185 -26.16 1.61 14.24
C ARG A 185 -25.33 0.56 14.95
N GLY A 186 -25.06 0.72 16.26
CA GLY A 186 -24.18 -0.17 17.01
C GLY A 186 -22.70 -0.02 16.66
N GLU A 187 -22.32 1.05 15.98
CA GLU A 187 -20.94 1.31 15.55
C GLU A 187 -20.09 1.83 16.72
N ARG A 188 -18.94 1.22 16.94
CA ARG A 188 -17.98 1.66 17.96
C ARG A 188 -17.04 2.72 17.43
N ALA A 189 -16.57 3.62 18.31
CA ALA A 189 -15.50 4.55 17.96
C ALA A 189 -14.22 3.75 17.61
N PRO A 190 -13.52 4.10 16.50
CA PRO A 190 -12.30 3.42 16.12
C PRO A 190 -11.22 3.55 17.19
N LEU A 191 -10.51 2.47 17.47
CA LEU A 191 -9.42 2.42 18.46
C LEU A 191 -8.10 2.94 17.88
N THR A 192 -7.92 2.80 16.57
CA THR A 192 -6.67 3.13 15.91
C THR A 192 -6.50 4.64 15.69
N PRO A 193 -5.29 5.19 15.83
CA PRO A 193 -5.00 6.58 15.50
C PRO A 193 -5.34 6.92 14.04
N LEU A 194 -5.69 8.18 13.79
CA LEU A 194 -5.97 8.69 12.45
C LEU A 194 -4.80 8.44 11.49
N GLY A 195 -5.11 7.92 10.31
CA GLY A 195 -4.15 7.62 9.26
C GLY A 195 -3.64 6.17 9.29
N SER A 196 -3.55 5.52 10.47
CA SER A 196 -2.97 4.17 10.59
C SER A 196 -3.64 3.14 9.68
N ILE A 197 -4.95 3.20 9.50
CA ILE A 197 -5.69 2.26 8.65
C ILE A 197 -5.33 2.45 7.18
N PHE A 198 -5.28 3.70 6.69
CA PHE A 198 -4.90 3.98 5.30
C PHE A 198 -3.49 3.46 5.01
N GLU A 199 -2.52 3.76 5.88
CA GLU A 199 -1.13 3.36 5.66
C GLU A 199 -0.94 1.85 5.72
N ASN A 200 -1.60 1.15 6.66
CA ASN A 200 -1.55 -0.31 6.75
C ASN A 200 -2.20 -0.97 5.52
N ASN A 201 -3.37 -0.48 5.10
CA ASN A 201 -4.06 -0.98 3.91
C ASN A 201 -3.21 -0.78 2.66
N THR A 202 -2.61 0.42 2.51
CA THR A 202 -1.74 0.74 1.38
C THR A 202 -0.48 -0.14 1.38
N MET A 203 0.13 -0.39 2.54
CA MET A 203 1.30 -1.25 2.64
C MET A 203 0.98 -2.68 2.22
N VAL A 204 -0.11 -3.26 2.73
CA VAL A 204 -0.52 -4.63 2.37
C VAL A 204 -0.88 -4.73 0.88
N PHE A 205 -1.60 -3.75 0.34
CA PHE A 205 -1.90 -3.67 -1.09
C PHE A 205 -0.62 -3.66 -1.93
N LEU A 206 0.34 -2.79 -1.61
CA LEU A 206 1.58 -2.65 -2.36
C LEU A 206 2.49 -3.88 -2.27
N ASP A 207 2.57 -4.52 -1.10
CA ASP A 207 3.31 -5.78 -0.97
C ASP A 207 2.65 -6.90 -1.77
N SER A 208 1.31 -6.95 -1.81
CA SER A 208 0.57 -7.90 -2.66
C SER A 208 0.78 -7.62 -4.15
N LEU A 209 0.80 -6.35 -4.54
CA LEU A 209 1.09 -5.91 -5.91
C LEU A 209 2.51 -6.33 -6.35
N ILE A 210 3.50 -6.28 -5.45
CA ILE A 210 4.85 -6.78 -5.75
C ILE A 210 4.84 -8.27 -6.09
N VAL A 211 4.06 -9.08 -5.37
CA VAL A 211 3.93 -10.52 -5.67
C VAL A 211 3.33 -10.73 -7.07
N GLU A 212 2.29 -9.99 -7.42
CA GLU A 212 1.68 -10.06 -8.76
C GLU A 212 2.67 -9.63 -9.86
N LEU A 213 3.40 -8.53 -9.65
CA LEU A 213 4.43 -8.08 -10.59
C LEU A 213 5.56 -9.11 -10.74
N MET A 214 5.99 -9.75 -9.65
CA MET A 214 6.97 -10.85 -9.71
C MET A 214 6.50 -11.96 -10.63
N HIS A 215 5.24 -12.38 -10.45
CA HIS A 215 4.65 -13.45 -11.25
C HIS A 215 4.59 -13.07 -12.75
N ARG A 216 4.04 -11.90 -13.08
CA ARG A 216 3.94 -11.41 -14.47
C ARG A 216 5.29 -11.17 -15.14
N MET A 217 6.29 -10.80 -14.39
CA MET A 217 7.67 -10.58 -14.89
C MET A 217 8.50 -11.87 -14.93
N GLY A 218 7.98 -13.01 -14.48
CA GLY A 218 8.71 -14.26 -14.34
C GLY A 218 9.91 -14.14 -13.37
N ARG A 219 9.79 -13.31 -12.33
CA ARG A 219 10.84 -13.08 -11.32
C ARG A 219 10.62 -13.98 -10.11
N THR A 220 11.73 -14.43 -9.53
CA THR A 220 11.75 -15.26 -8.33
C THR A 220 12.28 -14.46 -7.14
N GLU A 221 12.07 -14.96 -5.93
CA GLU A 221 12.68 -14.38 -4.72
C GLU A 221 14.21 -14.31 -4.82
N ALA A 222 14.85 -15.29 -5.47
CA ALA A 222 16.29 -15.27 -5.71
C ALA A 222 16.72 -14.12 -6.62
N ASP A 223 15.87 -13.67 -7.55
CA ASP A 223 16.16 -12.50 -8.39
C ASP A 223 16.12 -11.21 -7.58
N LEU A 224 15.15 -11.06 -6.66
CA LEU A 224 15.08 -9.93 -5.75
C LEU A 224 16.30 -9.91 -4.80
N LYS A 225 16.66 -11.07 -4.23
CA LYS A 225 17.80 -11.20 -3.32
C LYS A 225 19.12 -10.79 -3.97
N ARG A 226 19.32 -11.08 -5.25
CA ARG A 226 20.54 -10.64 -5.97
C ARG A 226 20.68 -9.13 -6.13
N ARG A 227 19.56 -8.39 -6.02
CA ARG A 227 19.53 -6.91 -6.10
C ARG A 227 19.41 -6.26 -4.73
N HIS A 228 19.31 -7.05 -3.68
CA HIS A 228 19.37 -6.57 -2.31
C HIS A 228 20.74 -6.04 -1.97
N ALA A 229 20.84 -5.05 -1.11
CA ALA A 229 22.13 -4.54 -0.66
C ALA A 229 22.96 -5.67 -0.02
N THR A 230 24.24 -5.71 -0.39
CA THR A 230 25.19 -6.72 0.16
C THR A 230 25.93 -6.21 1.39
N ILE A 231 25.74 -4.93 1.70
CA ILE A 231 26.34 -4.26 2.86
C ILE A 231 25.15 -3.70 3.67
N GLU A 232 24.72 -4.48 4.65
CA GLU A 232 23.76 -4.09 5.68
C GLU A 232 24.37 -4.36 7.05
#